data_76d8b33b14682656fb4eea603137510b
#
_entry.id   76d8b33b14682656fb4eea603137510b
#
_cell.length_a   1.000
_cell.length_b   1.000
_cell.length_c   1.000
_cell.angle_alpha   90.00
_cell.angle_beta   90.00
_cell.angle_gamma   90.00
#
_symmetry.space_group_name_H-M   'P 1'
#
loop_
_entity.id
_entity.type
_entity.pdbx_description
1 polymer ?
#
loop_
_entity_poly.entity_id
_entity_poly.type
_entity_poly.pdbx_seq_one_letter_code
_entity_poly.pdbx_strand_id
1 'polypeptide(L)'
;MDAWAKSKEPNKAAKTRALLDRLIGMHGETKHTTASAALKPTQISYNTVLNACAFSALKTTIEEQREAIKIAVDTYKAMNSPASKRIGIVFRDEVTYGLMLKSIVNLMPKESPARTRMALQIFHECCANGLVGYLVWNEIRRAVPYDTLQEIIQTVNGLSSYRSKIKIDTLEVKGLPQKWTRNCKQGRRRRSDKQRQDDRNGKFNKDKKSQSSKRQQQPINTEFIVERSFATGKDM
;
A
#
# COMPACT_ATOMS: atom_id res chain seq x y z
N MET A 1 -0.97 12.88 7.49
CA MET A 1 0.14 12.06 6.96
C MET A 1 -0.19 11.40 5.62
N ASP A 2 -1.28 10.64 5.50
CA ASP A 2 -1.62 9.91 4.26
C ASP A 2 -1.81 10.82 3.03
N ALA A 3 -2.43 11.99 3.19
CA ALA A 3 -2.56 12.98 2.12
C ALA A 3 -1.19 13.44 1.57
N TRP A 4 -0.22 13.70 2.44
CA TRP A 4 1.13 14.05 2.02
C TRP A 4 1.85 12.89 1.33
N ALA A 5 1.72 11.67 1.87
CA ALA A 5 2.35 10.49 1.27
C ALA A 5 1.85 10.22 -0.15
N LYS A 6 0.59 10.55 -0.44
CA LYS A 6 -0.05 10.38 -1.76
C LYS A 6 0.10 11.60 -2.67
N SER A 7 0.56 12.74 -2.16
CA SER A 7 0.74 13.96 -2.94
C SER A 7 1.85 13.82 -3.99
N LYS A 8 1.85 14.71 -4.95
CA LYS A 8 2.94 14.89 -5.94
C LYS A 8 3.93 15.97 -5.52
N GLU A 9 3.76 16.53 -4.32
CA GLU A 9 4.55 17.63 -3.81
C GLU A 9 6.01 17.22 -3.55
N PRO A 10 6.96 18.15 -3.75
CA PRO A 10 8.36 17.94 -3.38
C PRO A 10 8.49 17.78 -1.87
N ASN A 11 9.58 17.15 -1.44
CA ASN A 11 9.91 16.95 -0.02
C ASN A 11 8.82 16.23 0.81
N LYS A 12 7.92 15.46 0.15
CA LYS A 12 6.83 14.77 0.84
C LYS A 12 7.31 13.79 1.91
N ALA A 13 8.48 13.16 1.72
CA ALA A 13 9.08 12.28 2.72
C ALA A 13 9.41 13.06 4.00
N ALA A 14 10.09 14.21 3.89
CA ALA A 14 10.42 15.07 5.02
C ALA A 14 9.17 15.62 5.71
N LYS A 15 8.20 16.12 4.95
CA LYS A 15 6.92 16.61 5.48
C LYS A 15 6.16 15.52 6.25
N THR A 16 6.10 14.30 5.71
CA THR A 16 5.42 13.18 6.36
C THR A 16 6.18 12.73 7.61
N ARG A 17 7.52 12.75 7.59
CA ARG A 17 8.36 12.46 8.76
C ARG A 17 8.16 13.46 9.87
N ALA A 18 8.17 14.76 9.58
CA ALA A 18 7.91 15.80 10.56
C ALA A 18 6.56 15.65 11.27
N LEU A 19 5.52 15.21 10.53
CA LEU A 19 4.22 14.91 11.13
C LEU A 19 4.26 13.68 12.05
N LEU A 20 5.06 12.66 11.72
CA LEU A 20 5.26 11.51 12.61
C LEU A 20 5.98 11.93 13.90
N ASP A 21 7.04 12.74 13.78
CA ASP A 21 7.81 13.20 14.93
C ASP A 21 6.93 14.08 15.85
N ARG A 22 6.09 14.96 15.27
CA ARG A 22 5.09 15.72 16.02
C ARG A 22 4.09 14.82 16.73
N LEU A 23 3.58 13.77 16.06
CA LEU A 23 2.66 12.81 16.67
C LEU A 23 3.29 12.07 17.86
N ILE A 24 4.57 11.69 17.74
CA ILE A 24 5.34 11.06 18.83
C ILE A 24 5.51 12.02 20.01
N GLY A 25 5.84 13.29 19.75
CA GLY A 25 5.97 14.33 20.76
C GLY A 25 4.66 14.54 21.52
N MET A 26 3.58 14.78 20.80
CA MET A 26 2.23 14.98 21.41
C MET A 26 1.78 13.78 22.25
N HIS A 27 2.04 12.54 21.78
CA HIS A 27 1.74 11.33 22.56
C HIS A 27 2.57 11.27 23.84
N GLY A 28 3.84 11.68 23.79
CA GLY A 28 4.71 11.76 24.97
C GLY A 28 4.20 12.73 26.04
N GLU A 29 3.71 13.88 25.62
CA GLU A 29 3.16 14.93 26.50
C GLU A 29 1.80 14.56 27.11
N THR A 30 0.97 13.81 26.39
CA THR A 30 -0.41 13.50 26.77
C THR A 30 -0.60 12.15 27.47
N LYS A 31 0.47 11.49 27.91
CA LYS A 31 0.43 10.11 28.46
C LYS A 31 -0.60 9.88 29.58
N HIS A 32 -1.00 10.93 30.29
CA HIS A 32 -1.92 10.85 31.42
C HIS A 32 -3.34 11.33 31.10
N THR A 33 -3.65 11.57 29.82
CA THR A 33 -4.97 12.06 29.41
C THR A 33 -5.69 11.05 28.51
N THR A 34 -7.02 11.11 28.46
CA THR A 34 -7.85 10.31 27.54
C THR A 34 -7.51 10.56 26.07
N ALA A 35 -6.99 11.76 25.74
CA ALA A 35 -6.51 12.11 24.40
C ALA A 35 -5.28 11.29 23.95
N SER A 36 -4.52 10.73 24.88
CA SER A 36 -3.32 9.92 24.58
C SER A 36 -3.59 8.73 23.67
N ALA A 37 -4.74 8.08 23.82
CA ALA A 37 -5.09 6.92 22.98
C ALA A 37 -5.30 7.30 21.50
N ALA A 38 -5.89 8.47 21.24
CA ALA A 38 -6.15 8.98 19.89
C ALA A 38 -4.87 9.45 19.18
N LEU A 39 -3.86 9.92 19.93
CA LEU A 39 -2.60 10.44 19.42
C LEU A 39 -1.49 9.39 19.37
N LYS A 40 -1.78 8.13 19.67
CA LYS A 40 -0.79 7.07 19.71
C LYS A 40 -0.23 6.77 18.31
N PRO A 41 1.11 6.89 18.10
CA PRO A 41 1.73 6.44 16.86
C PRO A 41 1.54 4.94 16.68
N THR A 42 1.09 4.55 15.49
CA THR A 42 0.83 3.16 15.14
C THR A 42 1.78 2.70 14.04
N GLN A 43 1.86 1.41 13.79
CA GLN A 43 2.53 0.84 12.64
C GLN A 43 2.11 1.52 11.31
N ILE A 44 0.83 1.87 11.18
CA ILE A 44 0.32 2.58 9.98
C ILE A 44 0.99 3.95 9.85
N SER A 45 1.23 4.66 10.94
CA SER A 45 1.90 5.97 10.92
C SER A 45 3.31 5.86 10.35
N TYR A 46 4.09 4.86 10.78
CA TYR A 46 5.43 4.60 10.25
C TYR A 46 5.40 4.12 8.79
N ASN A 47 4.50 3.19 8.46
CA ASN A 47 4.32 2.72 7.08
C ASN A 47 3.90 3.85 6.13
N THR A 48 3.18 4.87 6.62
CA THR A 48 2.85 6.05 5.81
C THR A 48 4.09 6.88 5.46
N VAL A 49 5.06 7.02 6.38
CA VAL A 49 6.34 7.67 6.08
C VAL A 49 7.14 6.86 5.07
N LEU A 50 7.25 5.54 5.26
CA LEU A 50 7.93 4.66 4.30
C LEU A 50 7.29 4.72 2.92
N ASN A 51 5.97 4.79 2.85
CA ASN A 51 5.24 4.96 1.59
C ASN A 51 5.56 6.31 0.92
N ALA A 52 5.63 7.40 1.69
CA ALA A 52 6.03 8.71 1.17
C ALA A 52 7.45 8.66 0.59
N CYS A 53 8.40 8.01 1.27
CA CYS A 53 9.77 7.81 0.79
C CYS A 53 9.80 6.98 -0.51
N ALA A 54 9.11 5.83 -0.52
CA ALA A 54 9.09 4.92 -1.66
C ALA A 54 8.58 5.57 -2.97
N PHE A 55 7.74 6.58 -2.85
CA PHE A 55 7.17 7.30 -3.99
C PHE A 55 7.73 8.72 -4.18
N SER A 56 8.85 9.07 -3.52
CA SER A 56 9.52 10.36 -3.70
C SER A 56 10.38 10.43 -4.95
N ALA A 57 10.74 9.31 -5.57
CA ALA A 57 11.66 9.25 -6.72
C ALA A 57 11.12 9.91 -8.02
N LEU A 58 9.82 10.16 -8.10
CA LEU A 58 9.20 10.74 -9.28
C LEU A 58 9.39 12.27 -9.28
N LYS A 59 10.24 12.78 -10.18
CA LYS A 59 10.49 14.21 -10.41
C LYS A 59 11.21 14.93 -9.26
N THR A 60 12.05 14.23 -8.49
CA THR A 60 12.83 14.83 -7.40
C THR A 60 14.30 14.93 -7.75
N THR A 61 15.01 15.85 -7.08
CA THR A 61 16.46 15.99 -7.22
C THR A 61 17.19 14.80 -6.57
N ILE A 62 18.48 14.64 -6.90
CA ILE A 62 19.33 13.60 -6.29
C ILE A 62 19.44 13.80 -4.78
N GLU A 63 19.50 15.05 -4.35
CA GLU A 63 19.54 15.41 -2.93
C GLU A 63 18.26 15.00 -2.20
N GLU A 64 17.10 15.27 -2.78
CA GLU A 64 15.82 14.83 -2.23
C GLU A 64 15.71 13.29 -2.19
N GLN A 65 16.24 12.58 -3.18
CA GLN A 65 16.28 11.11 -3.17
C GLN A 65 17.18 10.58 -2.05
N ARG A 66 18.35 11.20 -1.83
CA ARG A 66 19.26 10.86 -0.73
C ARG A 66 18.62 11.12 0.63
N GLU A 67 17.93 12.24 0.78
CA GLU A 67 17.24 12.55 2.03
C GLU A 67 16.05 11.57 2.24
N ALA A 68 15.29 11.26 1.21
CA ALA A 68 14.18 10.31 1.30
C ALA A 68 14.64 8.89 1.68
N ILE A 69 15.77 8.39 1.14
CA ILE A 69 16.30 7.07 1.55
C ILE A 69 16.83 7.10 2.99
N LYS A 70 17.44 8.18 3.43
CA LYS A 70 17.87 8.35 4.82
C LYS A 70 16.67 8.32 5.76
N ILE A 71 15.62 9.10 5.46
CA ILE A 71 14.36 9.10 6.22
C ILE A 71 13.75 7.69 6.28
N ALA A 72 13.76 6.95 5.16
CA ALA A 72 13.25 5.57 5.12
C ALA A 72 14.03 4.65 6.06
N VAL A 73 15.37 4.70 6.02
CA VAL A 73 16.25 3.90 6.87
C VAL A 73 16.05 4.25 8.36
N ASP A 74 16.00 5.52 8.70
CA ASP A 74 15.83 5.99 10.08
C ASP A 74 14.43 5.61 10.61
N THR A 75 13.39 5.74 9.78
CA THR A 75 12.03 5.32 10.12
C THR A 75 11.95 3.82 10.34
N TYR A 76 12.57 3.03 9.46
CA TYR A 76 12.62 1.57 9.57
C TYR A 76 13.34 1.10 10.84
N LYS A 77 14.48 1.74 11.18
CA LYS A 77 15.22 1.47 12.42
C LYS A 77 14.40 1.85 13.65
N ALA A 78 13.74 3.03 13.62
CA ALA A 78 12.93 3.52 14.72
C ALA A 78 11.79 2.56 15.10
N MET A 79 11.18 1.84 14.15
CA MET A 79 10.11 0.86 14.43
C MET A 79 10.53 -0.26 15.38
N ASN A 80 11.82 -0.60 15.43
CA ASN A 80 12.33 -1.66 16.31
C ASN A 80 13.10 -1.12 17.52
N SER A 81 13.06 0.20 17.74
CA SER A 81 13.74 0.84 18.86
C SER A 81 13.06 0.51 20.20
N PRO A 82 13.81 0.58 21.32
CA PRO A 82 13.20 0.44 22.65
C PRO A 82 12.12 1.49 22.92
N ALA A 83 12.25 2.69 22.37
CA ALA A 83 11.26 3.76 22.49
C ALA A 83 9.95 3.39 21.82
N SER A 84 9.98 2.87 20.60
CA SER A 84 8.79 2.41 19.88
C SER A 84 8.12 1.22 20.56
N LYS A 85 8.90 0.31 21.13
CA LYS A 85 8.38 -0.83 21.91
C LYS A 85 7.65 -0.37 23.17
N ARG A 86 8.10 0.70 23.83
CA ARG A 86 7.42 1.30 25.02
C ARG A 86 6.09 1.97 24.66
N ILE A 87 5.99 2.55 23.47
CA ILE A 87 4.74 3.13 22.97
C ILE A 87 3.71 2.01 22.67
N GLY A 88 4.18 0.77 22.48
CA GLY A 88 3.39 -0.44 22.20
C GLY A 88 3.04 -0.57 20.72
N ILE A 89 2.71 -1.75 20.26
CA ILE A 89 2.21 -2.16 18.93
C ILE A 89 2.85 -1.46 17.70
N VAL A 90 4.16 -1.20 17.73
CA VAL A 90 4.90 -0.84 16.52
C VAL A 90 5.82 -2.02 16.20
N PHE A 91 5.44 -2.80 15.21
CA PHE A 91 6.23 -3.93 14.70
C PHE A 91 6.31 -3.84 13.18
N ARG A 92 7.33 -4.46 12.62
CA ARG A 92 7.50 -4.55 11.17
C ARG A 92 6.63 -5.70 10.63
N ASP A 93 5.81 -5.40 9.64
CA ASP A 93 4.98 -6.38 8.95
C ASP A 93 5.40 -6.53 7.49
N GLU A 94 4.70 -7.37 6.73
CA GLU A 94 4.89 -7.55 5.30
C GLU A 94 4.90 -6.21 4.53
N VAL A 95 4.01 -5.29 4.90
CA VAL A 95 3.90 -3.97 4.26
C VAL A 95 5.15 -3.13 4.54
N THR A 96 5.62 -3.15 5.78
CA THR A 96 6.84 -2.44 6.21
C THR A 96 8.06 -2.89 5.39
N TYR A 97 8.28 -4.21 5.31
CA TYR A 97 9.40 -4.78 4.54
C TYR A 97 9.27 -4.45 3.05
N GLY A 98 8.08 -4.59 2.49
CA GLY A 98 7.82 -4.27 1.09
C GLY A 98 8.04 -2.79 0.76
N LEU A 99 7.59 -1.87 1.60
CA LEU A 99 7.79 -0.43 1.41
C LEU A 99 9.26 -0.03 1.57
N MET A 100 9.99 -0.66 2.50
CA MET A 100 11.43 -0.42 2.65
C MET A 100 12.20 -0.89 1.42
N LEU A 101 11.94 -2.10 0.92
CA LEU A 101 12.53 -2.60 -0.32
C LEU A 101 12.18 -1.70 -1.52
N LYS A 102 10.94 -1.26 -1.62
CA LYS A 102 10.50 -0.33 -2.66
C LYS A 102 11.22 1.01 -2.59
N SER A 103 11.50 1.52 -1.39
CA SER A 103 12.30 2.73 -1.21
C SER A 103 13.72 2.52 -1.73
N ILE A 104 14.36 1.39 -1.43
CA ILE A 104 15.68 1.02 -1.93
C ILE A 104 15.67 0.95 -3.46
N VAL A 105 14.66 0.28 -4.05
CA VAL A 105 14.52 0.13 -5.51
C VAL A 105 14.39 1.46 -6.22
N ASN A 106 13.62 2.37 -5.67
CA ASN A 106 13.27 3.61 -6.35
C ASN A 106 14.26 4.76 -6.08
N LEU A 107 14.97 4.74 -4.94
CA LEU A 107 15.80 5.87 -4.50
C LEU A 107 17.32 5.60 -4.62
N MET A 108 17.73 4.34 -4.75
CA MET A 108 19.15 4.01 -4.87
C MET A 108 19.51 3.64 -6.31
N PRO A 109 20.70 4.02 -6.79
CA PRO A 109 21.17 3.66 -8.13
C PRO A 109 21.18 2.14 -8.33
N LYS A 110 20.74 1.70 -9.50
CA LYS A 110 20.56 0.27 -9.83
C LYS A 110 21.86 -0.53 -9.67
N GLU A 111 22.98 0.06 -10.09
CA GLU A 111 24.30 -0.60 -10.10
C GLU A 111 25.04 -0.48 -8.74
N SER A 112 24.43 0.11 -7.72
CA SER A 112 25.08 0.31 -6.43
C SER A 112 25.19 -0.99 -5.65
N PRO A 113 26.39 -1.45 -5.26
CA PRO A 113 26.56 -2.60 -4.37
C PRO A 113 25.88 -2.41 -3.00
N ALA A 114 25.77 -1.15 -2.56
CA ALA A 114 25.07 -0.81 -1.32
C ALA A 114 23.57 -1.12 -1.41
N ARG A 115 22.95 -0.91 -2.59
CA ARG A 115 21.55 -1.27 -2.84
C ARG A 115 21.31 -2.75 -2.64
N THR A 116 22.09 -3.60 -3.31
CA THR A 116 21.97 -5.07 -3.20
C THR A 116 22.19 -5.54 -1.77
N ARG A 117 23.24 -5.06 -1.09
CA ARG A 117 23.56 -5.43 0.30
C ARG A 117 22.43 -5.06 1.26
N MET A 118 21.91 -3.82 1.16
CA MET A 118 20.81 -3.36 1.99
C MET A 118 19.53 -4.13 1.73
N ALA A 119 19.20 -4.38 0.46
CA ALA A 119 18.03 -5.15 0.08
C ALA A 119 18.08 -6.58 0.61
N LEU A 120 19.23 -7.25 0.52
CA LEU A 120 19.43 -8.59 1.06
C LEU A 120 19.31 -8.62 2.57
N GLN A 121 19.86 -7.65 3.28
CA GLN A 121 19.73 -7.55 4.74
C GLN A 121 18.26 -7.48 5.16
N ILE A 122 17.47 -6.60 4.52
CA ILE A 122 16.02 -6.44 4.77
C ILE A 122 15.27 -7.72 4.43
N PHE A 123 15.62 -8.35 3.30
CA PHE A 123 14.98 -9.58 2.85
C PHE A 123 15.26 -10.76 3.80
N HIS A 124 16.49 -10.93 4.26
CA HIS A 124 16.85 -11.97 5.23
C HIS A 124 16.11 -11.79 6.56
N GLU A 125 16.01 -10.55 7.06
CA GLU A 125 15.19 -10.26 8.25
C GLU A 125 13.72 -10.62 8.02
N CYS A 126 13.17 -10.29 6.87
CA CYS A 126 11.80 -10.63 6.48
C CYS A 126 11.59 -12.15 6.41
N CYS A 127 12.53 -12.90 5.81
CA CYS A 127 12.51 -14.36 5.75
C CYS A 127 12.54 -15.00 7.13
N ALA A 128 13.40 -14.50 8.03
CA ALA A 128 13.51 -15.00 9.40
C ALA A 128 12.20 -14.82 10.17
N ASN A 129 11.50 -13.71 9.93
CA ASN A 129 10.19 -13.41 10.52
C ASN A 129 9.01 -14.12 9.82
N GLY A 130 9.24 -14.80 8.70
CA GLY A 130 8.19 -15.51 7.95
C GLY A 130 7.19 -14.57 7.27
N LEU A 131 7.62 -13.36 6.87
CA LEU A 131 6.77 -12.27 6.37
C LEU A 131 6.98 -11.96 4.88
N VAL A 132 7.51 -12.93 4.09
CA VAL A 132 7.71 -12.76 2.66
C VAL A 132 6.39 -12.94 1.92
N GLY A 133 5.68 -11.84 1.70
CA GLY A 133 4.47 -11.82 0.88
C GLY A 133 4.70 -11.27 -0.52
N TYR A 134 3.62 -11.04 -1.24
CA TYR A 134 3.64 -10.61 -2.64
C TYR A 134 4.42 -9.30 -2.85
N LEU A 135 4.21 -8.31 -1.99
CA LEU A 135 4.89 -7.02 -2.11
C LEU A 135 6.41 -7.18 -1.92
N VAL A 136 6.82 -7.91 -0.88
CA VAL A 136 8.24 -8.18 -0.58
C VAL A 136 8.88 -8.93 -1.72
N TRP A 137 8.23 -9.99 -2.22
CA TRP A 137 8.74 -10.83 -3.30
C TRP A 137 8.92 -10.04 -4.60
N ASN A 138 7.98 -9.19 -4.96
CA ASN A 138 8.11 -8.35 -6.14
C ASN A 138 9.24 -7.32 -6.03
N GLU A 139 9.39 -6.68 -4.88
CA GLU A 139 10.40 -5.64 -4.74
C GLU A 139 11.82 -6.23 -4.61
N ILE A 140 12.01 -7.40 -3.96
CA ILE A 140 13.34 -8.02 -3.88
C ILE A 140 13.85 -8.45 -5.26
N ARG A 141 12.99 -8.97 -6.14
CA ARG A 141 13.36 -9.32 -7.53
C ARG A 141 13.84 -8.12 -8.36
N ARG A 142 13.39 -6.91 -8.00
CA ARG A 142 13.81 -5.66 -8.63
C ARG A 142 15.06 -5.05 -7.99
N ALA A 143 15.30 -5.39 -6.73
CA ALA A 143 16.38 -4.81 -5.93
C ALA A 143 17.71 -5.53 -6.10
N VAL A 144 17.69 -6.83 -6.36
CA VAL A 144 18.85 -7.72 -6.33
C VAL A 144 19.05 -8.36 -7.71
N PRO A 145 20.32 -8.59 -8.16
CA PRO A 145 20.61 -9.33 -9.36
C PRO A 145 19.96 -10.72 -9.37
N TYR A 146 19.55 -11.17 -10.55
CA TYR A 146 18.85 -12.44 -10.76
C TYR A 146 19.66 -13.62 -10.20
N ASP A 147 20.96 -13.70 -10.54
CA ASP A 147 21.84 -14.81 -10.15
C ASP A 147 21.98 -14.91 -8.63
N THR A 148 22.16 -13.76 -7.94
CA THR A 148 22.25 -13.72 -6.48
C THR A 148 20.97 -14.24 -5.82
N LEU A 149 19.81 -13.86 -6.35
CA LEU A 149 18.53 -14.30 -5.80
C LEU A 149 18.31 -15.80 -6.09
N GLN A 150 18.75 -16.28 -7.23
CA GLN A 150 18.69 -17.68 -7.61
C GLN A 150 19.54 -18.55 -6.67
N GLU A 151 20.76 -18.14 -6.36
CA GLU A 151 21.64 -18.81 -5.42
C GLU A 151 20.99 -18.95 -4.01
N ILE A 152 20.39 -17.86 -3.51
CA ILE A 152 19.71 -17.86 -2.21
C ILE A 152 18.57 -18.88 -2.19
N ILE A 153 17.75 -18.93 -3.24
CA ILE A 153 16.60 -19.83 -3.32
C ILE A 153 17.06 -21.28 -3.44
N GLN A 154 18.07 -21.55 -4.25
CA GLN A 154 18.63 -22.89 -4.40
C GLN A 154 19.22 -23.43 -3.10
N THR A 155 20.00 -22.60 -2.40
CA THR A 155 20.61 -22.96 -1.11
C THR A 155 19.56 -23.30 -0.06
N VAL A 156 18.47 -22.51 0.01
CA VAL A 156 17.43 -22.71 1.02
C VAL A 156 16.55 -23.95 0.74
N ASN A 157 16.36 -24.30 -0.52
CA ASN A 157 15.58 -25.49 -0.90
C ASN A 157 16.38 -26.79 -0.87
N GLY A 158 17.65 -26.77 -0.47
CA GLY A 158 18.50 -27.94 -0.44
C GLY A 158 18.83 -28.51 -1.83
N LEU A 159 18.53 -27.74 -2.87
CA LEU A 159 18.77 -28.11 -4.27
C LEU A 159 20.23 -27.77 -4.64
N SER A 160 21.19 -28.42 -3.99
CA SER A 160 22.60 -28.30 -4.35
C SER A 160 22.94 -29.02 -5.69
N SER A 161 21.96 -29.59 -6.35
CA SER A 161 22.11 -30.36 -7.58
C SER A 161 21.73 -29.53 -8.81
N TYR A 162 22.62 -29.51 -9.77
CA TYR A 162 22.58 -28.83 -11.09
C TYR A 162 21.34 -29.12 -11.98
N ARG A 163 20.35 -29.87 -11.52
CA ARG A 163 19.33 -30.46 -12.40
C ARG A 163 18.01 -29.68 -12.57
N SER A 164 17.71 -28.68 -11.75
CA SER A 164 16.52 -27.86 -12.02
C SER A 164 16.77 -26.40 -11.67
N LYS A 165 17.12 -25.59 -12.65
CA LYS A 165 17.15 -24.13 -12.49
C LYS A 165 15.74 -23.65 -12.22
N ILE A 166 15.48 -23.25 -10.98
CA ILE A 166 14.21 -22.61 -10.62
C ILE A 166 14.15 -21.27 -11.38
N LYS A 167 13.15 -21.10 -12.23
CA LYS A 167 12.92 -19.82 -12.91
C LYS A 167 12.29 -18.84 -11.92
N ILE A 168 13.07 -17.88 -11.44
CA ILE A 168 12.63 -16.86 -10.47
C ILE A 168 11.50 -16.00 -11.04
N ASP A 169 11.51 -15.73 -12.36
CA ASP A 169 10.51 -14.89 -13.00
C ASP A 169 9.09 -15.46 -12.90
N THR A 170 8.97 -16.79 -12.92
CA THR A 170 7.69 -17.49 -12.82
C THR A 170 7.39 -17.97 -11.39
N LEU A 171 8.34 -17.80 -10.46
CA LEU A 171 8.18 -18.26 -9.08
C LEU A 171 7.24 -17.34 -8.31
N GLU A 172 6.07 -17.85 -7.96
CA GLU A 172 5.11 -17.17 -7.10
C GLU A 172 5.44 -17.34 -5.61
N VAL A 173 4.85 -16.49 -4.77
CA VAL A 173 4.99 -16.56 -3.30
C VAL A 173 4.62 -17.94 -2.75
N LYS A 174 3.68 -18.64 -3.38
CA LYS A 174 3.29 -20.01 -2.99
C LYS A 174 4.39 -21.05 -3.20
N GLY A 175 5.31 -20.79 -4.13
CA GLY A 175 6.46 -21.65 -4.40
C GLY A 175 7.68 -21.34 -3.53
N LEU A 176 7.61 -20.33 -2.69
CA LEU A 176 8.67 -19.99 -1.75
C LEU A 176 8.67 -20.95 -0.55
N PRO A 177 9.82 -21.11 0.14
CA PRO A 177 9.90 -21.92 1.34
C PRO A 177 8.85 -21.50 2.37
N GLN A 178 8.09 -22.45 2.92
CA GLN A 178 7.01 -22.17 3.86
C GLN A 178 7.50 -21.38 5.10
N LYS A 179 8.73 -21.60 5.55
CA LYS A 179 9.35 -20.85 6.65
C LYS A 179 9.44 -19.33 6.37
N TRP A 180 9.48 -18.92 5.12
CA TRP A 180 9.56 -17.51 4.72
C TRP A 180 8.19 -16.83 4.70
N THR A 181 7.11 -17.59 4.53
CA THR A 181 5.76 -17.08 4.29
C THR A 181 4.77 -17.39 5.41
N ARG A 182 5.19 -18.13 6.44
CA ARG A 182 4.32 -18.69 7.49
C ARG A 182 3.49 -17.66 8.26
N ASN A 183 4.00 -16.45 8.40
CA ASN A 183 3.36 -15.37 9.14
C ASN A 183 2.74 -14.30 8.22
N CYS A 184 2.85 -14.46 6.88
CA CYS A 184 2.11 -13.63 5.97
C CYS A 184 0.63 -13.90 6.17
N LYS A 185 -0.15 -12.85 6.39
CA LYS A 185 -1.59 -12.93 6.24
C LYS A 185 -1.80 -13.30 4.77
N GLN A 186 -2.04 -14.59 4.50
CA GLN A 186 -2.45 -15.02 3.15
C GLN A 186 -3.59 -14.09 2.79
N GLY A 187 -3.33 -13.20 1.82
CA GLY A 187 -4.24 -12.12 1.54
C GLY A 187 -5.63 -12.73 1.41
N ARG A 188 -6.57 -12.22 2.22
CA ARG A 188 -7.97 -12.34 1.82
C ARG A 188 -7.93 -12.04 0.34
N ARG A 189 -8.19 -13.06 -0.49
CA ARG A 189 -8.26 -12.93 -1.94
C ARG A 189 -8.99 -11.61 -2.14
N ARG A 190 -8.26 -10.58 -2.60
CA ARG A 190 -8.93 -9.38 -3.10
C ARG A 190 -9.91 -9.99 -4.09
N ARG A 191 -11.21 -9.93 -3.78
CA ARG A 191 -12.25 -10.26 -4.75
C ARG A 191 -11.74 -9.59 -6.01
N SER A 192 -11.51 -10.40 -7.03
CA SER A 192 -10.91 -9.90 -8.27
C SER A 192 -11.70 -8.65 -8.64
N ASP A 193 -11.06 -7.64 -9.19
CA ASP A 193 -11.77 -6.40 -9.61
C ASP A 193 -12.96 -6.73 -10.51
N LYS A 194 -12.91 -7.85 -11.20
CA LYS A 194 -13.98 -8.47 -11.95
C LYS A 194 -15.19 -8.82 -11.06
N GLN A 195 -14.97 -9.40 -9.88
CA GLN A 195 -16.06 -9.77 -8.95
C GLN A 195 -16.68 -8.55 -8.27
N ARG A 196 -15.91 -7.46 -8.07
CA ARG A 196 -16.42 -6.15 -7.63
C ARG A 196 -17.21 -5.44 -8.73
N GLN A 197 -16.84 -5.66 -9.98
CA GLN A 197 -17.53 -5.10 -11.15
C GLN A 197 -18.84 -5.86 -11.42
N ASP A 198 -18.84 -7.18 -11.26
CA ASP A 198 -20.02 -8.02 -11.35
C ASP A 198 -21.02 -7.75 -10.22
N ASP A 199 -20.56 -7.56 -8.98
CA ASP A 199 -21.40 -7.18 -7.83
C ASP A 199 -22.00 -5.77 -8.02
N ARG A 200 -21.28 -4.82 -8.64
CA ARG A 200 -21.81 -3.48 -8.99
C ARG A 200 -22.83 -3.55 -10.12
N ASN A 201 -22.55 -4.32 -11.17
CA ASN A 201 -23.46 -4.49 -12.30
C ASN A 201 -24.74 -5.29 -11.91
N GLY A 202 -24.60 -6.29 -11.04
CA GLY A 202 -25.72 -7.04 -10.50
C GLY A 202 -26.67 -6.18 -9.65
N LYS A 203 -26.11 -5.23 -8.87
CA LYS A 203 -26.91 -4.29 -8.07
C LYS A 203 -27.62 -3.26 -8.94
N PHE A 204 -26.95 -2.74 -9.97
CA PHE A 204 -27.52 -1.78 -10.92
C PHE A 204 -28.66 -2.37 -11.77
N ASN A 205 -28.58 -3.67 -12.12
CA ASN A 205 -29.64 -4.36 -12.84
C ASN A 205 -30.85 -4.71 -11.96
N LYS A 206 -30.64 -4.96 -10.65
CA LYS A 206 -31.74 -5.15 -9.71
C LYS A 206 -32.56 -3.88 -9.51
N ASP A 207 -31.88 -2.74 -9.38
CA ASP A 207 -32.54 -1.44 -9.18
C ASP A 207 -33.30 -1.00 -10.44
N LYS A 208 -32.78 -1.27 -11.66
CA LYS A 208 -33.51 -1.02 -12.91
C LYS A 208 -34.78 -1.91 -13.06
N LYS A 209 -34.70 -3.17 -12.63
CA LYS A 209 -35.85 -4.09 -12.72
C LYS A 209 -36.96 -3.74 -11.73
N SER A 210 -36.59 -3.17 -10.55
CA SER A 210 -37.56 -2.66 -9.56
C SER A 210 -38.20 -1.33 -9.96
N GLN A 211 -37.53 -0.50 -10.76
CA GLN A 211 -38.08 0.75 -11.27
C GLN A 211 -38.99 0.54 -12.50
N SER A 212 -38.70 -0.45 -13.35
CA SER A 212 -39.56 -0.77 -14.50
C SER A 212 -40.90 -1.41 -14.08
N SER A 213 -40.91 -2.19 -13.01
CA SER A 213 -42.18 -2.79 -12.48
C SER A 213 -43.05 -1.76 -11.74
N LYS A 214 -42.49 -0.65 -11.25
CA LYS A 214 -43.27 0.44 -10.63
C LYS A 214 -43.87 1.41 -11.67
N ARG A 215 -43.37 1.41 -12.92
CA ARG A 215 -43.87 2.31 -13.99
C ARG A 215 -45.07 1.76 -14.74
N GLN A 216 -45.44 0.46 -14.58
CA GLN A 216 -46.57 -0.17 -15.24
C GLN A 216 -47.89 -0.15 -14.44
N GLN A 217 -47.95 0.52 -13.27
CA GLN A 217 -49.14 0.57 -12.42
C GLN A 217 -49.62 2.01 -12.12
N GLN A 218 -49.44 2.94 -13.03
CA GLN A 218 -50.20 4.20 -12.93
C GLN A 218 -51.34 4.17 -13.94
N PRO A 219 -52.62 4.27 -13.49
CA PRO A 219 -53.76 4.41 -14.40
C PRO A 219 -53.66 5.75 -15.12
N ILE A 220 -53.86 5.71 -16.42
CA ILE A 220 -53.96 6.88 -17.27
C ILE A 220 -55.25 7.61 -16.85
N ASN A 221 -55.13 8.74 -16.19
CA ASN A 221 -56.25 9.63 -15.89
C ASN A 221 -56.57 10.44 -17.18
N THR A 222 -57.58 9.95 -17.91
CA THR A 222 -58.15 10.62 -19.12
C THR A 222 -59.23 11.60 -18.71
N GLU A 223 -58.86 12.68 -18.05
CA GLU A 223 -59.72 13.83 -17.88
C GLU A 223 -58.83 15.08 -17.82
N PHE A 224 -58.75 15.80 -18.89
CA PHE A 224 -58.53 17.24 -18.99
C PHE A 224 -58.06 17.58 -20.43
N ILE A 225 -58.98 17.34 -21.39
CA ILE A 225 -58.96 18.08 -22.64
C ILE A 225 -60.35 18.69 -22.76
N VAL A 226 -60.51 19.91 -22.33
CA VAL A 226 -61.43 20.92 -22.89
C VAL A 226 -61.04 22.29 -22.35
N GLU A 227 -61.02 23.24 -23.28
CA GLU A 227 -61.05 24.69 -23.12
C GLU A 227 -59.71 25.42 -22.74
N ARG A 228 -59.14 25.97 -23.80
CA ARG A 228 -58.93 27.40 -23.94
C ARG A 228 -58.53 27.77 -25.37
N SER A 229 -59.55 27.89 -26.24
CA SER A 229 -59.48 28.76 -27.39
C SER A 229 -59.93 30.16 -26.96
N PHE A 230 -59.43 31.14 -27.69
CA PHE A 230 -59.81 32.56 -27.70
C PHE A 230 -59.29 33.49 -26.58
N ALA A 231 -58.31 34.31 -26.97
CA ALA A 231 -58.41 35.76 -26.94
C ALA A 231 -57.31 36.36 -27.81
N THR A 232 -57.64 36.70 -29.01
CA THR A 232 -57.06 37.76 -29.86
C THR A 232 -57.49 39.11 -29.33
N GLY A 233 -56.64 40.11 -29.47
CA GLY A 233 -56.96 41.52 -29.30
C GLY A 233 -55.71 42.27 -28.87
N LYS A 234 -54.96 42.87 -29.82
CA LYS A 234 -55.03 44.30 -30.28
C LYS A 234 -54.87 45.29 -29.11
N ASP A 235 -53.88 46.07 -29.18
CA ASP A 235 -53.77 47.48 -29.44
C ASP A 235 -52.58 48.15 -28.73
N MET A 236 -51.88 48.96 -29.57
CA MET A 236 -50.93 50.05 -29.38
C MET A 236 -49.51 49.77 -28.96
#